data_e7b1176a6006f2f0f975f95957fd4ca0
#
_entry.id   e7b1176a6006f2f0f975f95957fd4ca0
#
_cell.length_a   1.000
_cell.length_b   1.000
_cell.length_c   1.000
_cell.angle_alpha   90.00
_cell.angle_beta   90.00
_cell.angle_gamma   90.00
#
_symmetry.space_group_name_H-M   'P 1'
#
loop_
_entity.id
_entity.type
_entity.pdbx_description
1 polymer ?
#
loop_
_entity_poly.entity_id
_entity_poly.type
_entity_poly.pdbx_seq_one_letter_code
_entity_poly.pdbx_strand_id
1 'polypeptide(L)'
;AGIMFDIGVFTNLEPDHIGPNEHASFEEYLECKAKLFSQCKVGIVNADDEHTPKILEHATCSIESYGISDKADIRAKNITLFHEPGKIGLSYDCEGLVNMPVTLKLPGKFSVYNSLCAIAVTRHFNVDKDTLEKMLYEVKVKGRIEIVPVSDRFTLMIDYAHNAMALKSILETLKEYNPNRLVCLFGCGGNRSKERRFEMGEVSGK
;
A
#
# COMPACT_ATOMS: atom_id res chain seq x y z
N ALA A 1 27.27 2.42 17.22
CA ALA A 1 27.56 3.00 15.90
C ALA A 1 26.25 3.12 15.15
N GLY A 2 25.79 4.35 14.89
CA GLY A 2 24.55 4.59 14.18
C GLY A 2 24.73 4.28 12.69
N ILE A 3 23.77 3.56 12.11
CA ILE A 3 23.64 3.44 10.65
C ILE A 3 22.90 4.70 10.17
N MET A 4 23.40 5.33 9.11
CA MET A 4 22.72 6.41 8.41
C MET A 4 22.25 5.89 7.06
N PHE A 5 20.93 5.88 6.85
CA PHE A 5 20.32 5.48 5.58
C PHE A 5 20.27 6.67 4.62
N ASP A 6 20.33 6.42 3.31
CA ASP A 6 20.13 7.48 2.33
C ASP A 6 18.65 7.89 2.29
N ILE A 7 17.73 6.94 2.33
CA ILE A 7 16.29 7.17 2.33
C ILE A 7 15.62 6.34 3.42
N GLY A 8 14.76 6.98 4.22
CA GLY A 8 13.82 6.35 5.14
C GLY A 8 12.40 6.52 4.62
N VAL A 9 11.57 5.47 4.70
CA VAL A 9 10.20 5.51 4.18
C VAL A 9 9.19 5.18 5.27
N PHE A 10 8.13 5.97 5.37
CA PHE A 10 6.95 5.69 6.18
C PHE A 10 5.72 5.53 5.28
N THR A 11 5.09 4.38 5.32
CA THR A 11 3.91 4.08 4.50
C THR A 11 2.60 4.24 5.26
N ASN A 12 2.47 3.57 6.38
CA ASN A 12 1.31 3.62 7.27
C ASN A 12 1.66 3.00 8.62
N LEU A 13 0.80 3.22 9.60
CA LEU A 13 0.89 2.59 10.92
C LEU A 13 -0.49 2.16 11.39
N GLU A 14 -0.62 0.88 11.69
CA GLU A 14 -1.80 0.28 12.29
C GLU A 14 -1.43 -0.38 13.62
N PRO A 15 -2.37 -0.49 14.57
CA PRO A 15 -2.14 -1.22 15.81
C PRO A 15 -1.78 -2.69 15.53
N ASP A 16 -0.50 -3.00 15.63
CA ASP A 16 0.05 -4.35 15.47
C ASP A 16 1.29 -4.47 16.35
N HIS A 17 1.79 -5.67 16.55
CA HIS A 17 2.98 -5.90 17.36
C HIS A 17 2.91 -5.33 18.79
N ILE A 18 1.73 -5.40 19.42
CA ILE A 18 1.52 -5.00 20.81
C ILE A 18 1.23 -6.26 21.63
N GLY A 19 2.11 -6.60 22.56
CA GLY A 19 1.95 -7.83 23.35
C GLY A 19 3.12 -8.09 24.30
N PRO A 20 3.04 -9.16 25.10
CA PRO A 20 4.04 -9.45 26.17
C PRO A 20 5.48 -9.61 25.69
N ASN A 21 5.68 -9.98 24.43
CA ASN A 21 7.00 -10.19 23.80
C ASN A 21 7.28 -9.22 22.65
N GLU A 22 6.48 -8.17 22.55
CA GLU A 22 6.55 -7.16 21.49
C GLU A 22 6.58 -5.75 22.15
N HIS A 23 5.97 -4.74 21.54
CA HIS A 23 5.89 -3.42 22.14
C HIS A 23 4.88 -3.38 23.29
N ALA A 24 5.19 -2.64 24.36
CA ALA A 24 4.32 -2.49 25.52
C ALA A 24 3.07 -1.65 25.21
N SER A 25 3.16 -0.74 24.24
CA SER A 25 2.05 0.11 23.82
C SER A 25 2.18 0.51 22.33
N PHE A 26 1.10 1.07 21.80
CA PHE A 26 1.09 1.64 20.44
C PHE A 26 2.04 2.85 20.35
N GLU A 27 2.12 3.66 21.40
CA GLU A 27 3.02 4.82 21.48
C GLU A 27 4.49 4.38 21.36
N GLU A 28 4.90 3.33 22.08
CA GLU A 28 6.25 2.79 21.98
C GLU A 28 6.54 2.27 20.57
N TYR A 29 5.57 1.57 19.96
CA TYR A 29 5.69 1.10 18.58
C TYR A 29 5.88 2.26 17.61
N LEU A 30 5.07 3.32 17.73
CA LEU A 30 5.16 4.54 16.92
C LEU A 30 6.52 5.24 17.11
N GLU A 31 6.97 5.43 18.35
CA GLU A 31 8.28 6.02 18.65
C GLU A 31 9.43 5.21 18.05
N CYS A 32 9.35 3.89 18.11
CA CYS A 32 10.35 3.02 17.48
C CYS A 32 10.42 3.23 15.97
N LYS A 33 9.28 3.37 15.29
CA LYS A 33 9.22 3.69 13.84
C LYS A 33 9.76 5.10 13.56
N ALA A 34 9.44 6.08 14.39
CA ALA A 34 9.88 7.47 14.23
C ALA A 34 11.41 7.62 14.26
N LYS A 35 12.13 6.75 14.99
CA LYS A 35 13.61 6.77 15.04
C LYS A 35 14.28 6.70 13.67
N LEU A 36 13.64 6.11 12.68
CA LEU A 36 14.17 6.05 11.31
C LEU A 36 14.46 7.44 10.75
N PHE A 37 13.62 8.44 11.07
CA PHE A 37 13.71 9.80 10.53
C PHE A 37 14.79 10.68 11.22
N SER A 38 15.43 10.16 12.24
CA SER A 38 16.70 10.69 12.78
C SER A 38 17.93 9.93 12.26
N GLN A 39 17.74 8.88 11.45
CA GLN A 39 18.78 7.99 10.95
C GLN A 39 18.78 7.89 9.42
N CYS A 40 18.16 8.83 8.71
CA CYS A 40 18.18 8.91 7.25
C CYS A 40 18.50 10.34 6.79
N LYS A 41 18.94 10.47 5.53
CA LYS A 41 19.21 11.77 4.89
C LYS A 41 17.91 12.37 4.33
N VAL A 42 17.07 11.53 3.74
CA VAL A 42 15.76 11.90 3.20
C VAL A 42 14.69 10.99 3.81
N GLY A 43 13.64 11.59 4.33
CA GLY A 43 12.43 10.91 4.80
C GLY A 43 11.30 11.04 3.77
N ILE A 44 10.77 9.92 3.31
CA ILE A 44 9.62 9.87 2.40
C ILE A 44 8.42 9.36 3.18
N VAL A 45 7.33 10.15 3.27
CA VAL A 45 6.21 9.86 4.16
C VAL A 45 4.86 9.96 3.46
N ASN A 46 3.93 9.11 3.87
CA ASN A 46 2.54 9.21 3.45
C ASN A 46 1.87 10.39 4.17
N ALA A 47 1.53 11.46 3.44
CA ALA A 47 0.89 12.66 3.98
C ALA A 47 -0.54 12.41 4.48
N ASP A 48 -1.17 11.33 4.04
CA ASP A 48 -2.57 11.02 4.33
C ASP A 48 -2.72 10.06 5.53
N ASP A 49 -1.61 9.55 6.09
CA ASP A 49 -1.64 8.75 7.30
C ASP A 49 -1.72 9.67 8.53
N GLU A 50 -2.66 9.41 9.43
CA GLU A 50 -2.92 10.25 10.62
C GLU A 50 -1.75 10.29 11.59
N HIS A 51 -0.87 9.28 11.57
CA HIS A 51 0.30 9.19 12.44
C HIS A 51 1.53 9.93 11.88
N THR A 52 1.50 10.37 10.62
CA THR A 52 2.62 11.08 9.98
C THR A 52 3.14 12.27 10.80
N PRO A 53 2.29 13.17 11.36
CA PRO A 53 2.78 14.27 12.18
C PRO A 53 3.57 13.80 13.39
N LYS A 54 3.12 12.73 14.05
CA LYS A 54 3.79 12.16 15.23
C LYS A 54 5.09 11.44 14.86
N ILE A 55 5.10 10.71 13.76
CA ILE A 55 6.30 10.06 13.20
C ILE A 55 7.41 11.09 12.92
N LEU A 56 7.05 12.29 12.50
CA LEU A 56 7.97 13.36 12.12
C LEU A 56 8.36 14.30 13.27
N GLU A 57 7.80 14.14 14.46
CA GLU A 57 7.99 15.07 15.58
C GLU A 57 9.47 15.34 15.91
N HIS A 58 10.32 14.32 15.77
CA HIS A 58 11.76 14.41 16.04
C HIS A 58 12.62 14.12 14.80
N ALA A 59 12.05 14.28 13.61
CA ALA A 59 12.79 14.08 12.37
C ALA A 59 13.88 15.14 12.18
N THR A 60 15.06 14.71 11.76
CA THR A 60 16.21 15.60 11.48
C THR A 60 16.63 15.59 10.02
N CYS A 61 15.97 14.78 9.18
CA CYS A 61 16.22 14.65 7.76
C CYS A 61 15.35 15.61 6.93
N SER A 62 15.66 15.75 5.64
CA SER A 62 14.77 16.42 4.68
C SER A 62 13.55 15.57 4.46
N ILE A 63 12.35 16.15 4.50
CA ILE A 63 11.10 15.42 4.35
C ILE A 63 10.50 15.69 2.97
N GLU A 64 10.03 14.65 2.34
CA GLU A 64 9.20 14.64 1.14
C GLU A 64 7.96 13.79 1.41
N SER A 65 6.82 14.24 0.95
CA SER A 65 5.55 13.57 1.20
C SER A 65 4.89 13.07 -0.08
N TYR A 66 4.18 11.97 0.02
CA TYR A 66 3.31 11.48 -1.04
C TYR A 66 1.90 11.20 -0.51
N GLY A 67 0.90 11.26 -1.38
CA GLY A 67 -0.48 11.02 -0.98
C GLY A 67 -1.49 11.32 -2.08
N ILE A 68 -2.77 11.29 -1.72
CA ILE A 68 -3.88 11.66 -2.60
C ILE A 68 -4.37 13.07 -2.26
N SER A 69 -4.16 13.50 -1.01
CA SER A 69 -4.52 14.85 -0.56
C SER A 69 -3.67 15.93 -1.23
N ASP A 70 -4.21 17.15 -1.27
CA ASP A 70 -3.50 18.33 -1.80
C ASP A 70 -2.30 18.76 -0.95
N LYS A 71 -2.10 18.16 0.21
CA LYS A 71 -0.97 18.44 1.12
C LYS A 71 0.31 17.73 0.70
N ALA A 72 0.21 16.70 -0.14
CA ALA A 72 1.36 15.90 -0.54
C ALA A 72 2.21 16.60 -1.62
N ASP A 73 3.53 16.49 -1.51
CA ASP A 73 4.50 17.00 -2.49
C ASP A 73 4.44 16.21 -3.81
N ILE A 74 4.10 14.91 -3.74
CA ILE A 74 3.84 14.02 -4.87
C ILE A 74 2.44 13.43 -4.66
N ARG A 75 1.51 13.74 -5.56
CA ARG A 75 0.11 13.38 -5.36
C ARG A 75 -0.52 12.72 -6.58
N ALA A 76 -1.53 11.87 -6.33
CA ALA A 76 -2.35 11.30 -7.38
C ALA A 76 -3.62 12.14 -7.58
N LYS A 77 -3.91 12.48 -8.83
CA LYS A 77 -5.14 13.14 -9.28
C LYS A 77 -5.84 12.29 -10.34
N ASN A 78 -7.12 12.56 -10.58
CA ASN A 78 -7.90 11.93 -11.65
C ASN A 78 -7.82 10.40 -11.64
N ILE A 79 -7.92 9.80 -10.44
CA ILE A 79 -7.86 8.35 -10.28
C ILE A 79 -9.07 7.72 -10.97
N THR A 80 -8.82 6.83 -11.94
CA THR A 80 -9.84 6.08 -12.68
C THR A 80 -9.58 4.59 -12.61
N LEU A 81 -10.66 3.82 -12.46
CA LEU A 81 -10.59 2.37 -12.39
C LEU A 81 -10.91 1.78 -13.77
N PHE A 82 -10.25 0.70 -14.16
CA PHE A 82 -10.60 -0.04 -15.36
C PHE A 82 -10.71 -1.53 -15.07
N HIS A 83 -11.67 -2.18 -15.74
CA HIS A 83 -11.94 -3.60 -15.62
C HIS A 83 -12.35 -4.19 -16.95
N GLU A 84 -11.57 -5.15 -17.42
CA GLU A 84 -11.87 -6.04 -18.52
C GLU A 84 -11.58 -7.48 -18.06
N PRO A 85 -12.17 -8.52 -18.67
CA PRO A 85 -11.87 -9.89 -18.30
C PRO A 85 -10.36 -10.18 -18.32
N GLY A 86 -9.82 -10.65 -17.18
CA GLY A 86 -8.39 -10.88 -17.00
C GLY A 86 -7.52 -9.64 -16.83
N LYS A 87 -8.11 -8.43 -16.84
CA LYS A 87 -7.40 -7.17 -16.63
C LYS A 87 -8.17 -6.30 -15.65
N ILE A 88 -7.56 -5.97 -14.56
CA ILE A 88 -8.08 -5.06 -13.54
C ILE A 88 -6.98 -4.12 -13.11
N GLY A 89 -7.31 -2.86 -12.89
CA GLY A 89 -6.30 -1.90 -12.48
C GLY A 89 -6.87 -0.49 -12.35
N LEU A 90 -5.97 0.47 -12.30
CA LEU A 90 -6.30 1.89 -12.20
C LEU A 90 -5.27 2.74 -12.95
N SER A 91 -5.66 3.97 -13.25
CA SER A 91 -4.75 5.00 -13.75
C SER A 91 -4.97 6.30 -12.99
N TYR A 92 -3.96 7.15 -12.96
CA TYR A 92 -4.01 8.47 -12.35
C TYR A 92 -2.94 9.39 -12.94
N ASP A 93 -3.10 10.69 -12.72
CA ASP A 93 -2.07 11.68 -12.98
C ASP A 93 -1.23 11.89 -11.71
N CYS A 94 0.07 11.59 -11.80
CA CYS A 94 1.02 11.96 -10.75
C CYS A 94 1.41 13.42 -10.95
N GLU A 95 1.25 14.25 -9.93
CA GLU A 95 1.55 15.69 -9.95
C GLU A 95 2.45 16.11 -8.78
N GLY A 96 3.11 17.25 -8.93
CA GLY A 96 3.95 17.88 -7.92
C GLY A 96 5.42 17.75 -8.24
N LEU A 97 6.24 17.21 -7.35
CA LEU A 97 7.68 17.03 -7.60
C LEU A 97 7.97 16.08 -8.77
N VAL A 98 7.03 15.23 -9.13
CA VAL A 98 7.05 14.37 -10.32
C VAL A 98 5.73 14.54 -11.05
N ASN A 99 5.81 14.79 -12.38
CA ASN A 99 4.62 14.93 -13.23
C ASN A 99 4.66 13.88 -14.34
N MET A 100 3.75 12.89 -14.29
CA MET A 100 3.65 11.81 -15.27
C MET A 100 2.30 11.10 -15.18
N PRO A 101 1.77 10.53 -16.26
CA PRO A 101 0.66 9.59 -16.18
C PRO A 101 1.14 8.28 -15.54
N VAL A 102 0.26 7.63 -14.81
CA VAL A 102 0.54 6.33 -14.20
C VAL A 102 -0.61 5.38 -14.48
N THR A 103 -0.29 4.19 -14.96
CA THR A 103 -1.25 3.08 -15.14
C THR A 103 -0.73 1.84 -14.41
N LEU A 104 -1.57 1.24 -13.58
CA LEU A 104 -1.24 0.06 -12.79
C LEU A 104 -2.20 -1.08 -13.12
N LYS A 105 -1.67 -2.28 -13.33
CA LYS A 105 -2.47 -3.52 -13.38
C LYS A 105 -2.73 -4.10 -11.99
N LEU A 106 -2.72 -3.25 -10.98
CA LEU A 106 -2.99 -3.57 -9.58
C LEU A 106 -4.18 -2.73 -9.13
N PRO A 107 -5.27 -3.35 -8.66
CA PRO A 107 -6.44 -2.62 -8.19
C PRO A 107 -6.21 -2.01 -6.82
N GLY A 108 -7.08 -1.08 -6.47
CA GLY A 108 -7.24 -0.57 -5.12
C GLY A 108 -6.41 0.67 -4.79
N LYS A 109 -7.00 1.46 -3.90
CA LYS A 109 -6.42 2.73 -3.45
C LYS A 109 -5.02 2.56 -2.84
N PHE A 110 -4.76 1.43 -2.17
CA PHE A 110 -3.43 1.13 -1.63
C PHE A 110 -2.36 0.98 -2.74
N SER A 111 -2.74 0.55 -3.95
CA SER A 111 -1.82 0.50 -5.10
C SER A 111 -1.41 1.89 -5.56
N VAL A 112 -2.30 2.89 -5.42
CA VAL A 112 -1.95 4.30 -5.64
C VAL A 112 -0.88 4.74 -4.66
N TYR A 113 -1.08 4.54 -3.35
CA TYR A 113 -0.09 4.91 -2.34
C TYR A 113 1.25 4.20 -2.53
N ASN A 114 1.22 2.90 -2.81
CA ASN A 114 2.45 2.12 -3.03
C ASN A 114 3.22 2.60 -4.25
N SER A 115 2.54 2.93 -5.34
CA SER A 115 3.18 3.46 -6.55
C SER A 115 3.70 4.88 -6.36
N LEU A 116 2.97 5.75 -5.66
CA LEU A 116 3.45 7.09 -5.29
C LEU A 116 4.71 7.02 -4.41
N CYS A 117 4.72 6.10 -3.45
CA CYS A 117 5.91 5.82 -2.64
C CYS A 117 7.10 5.38 -3.51
N ALA A 118 6.88 4.45 -4.44
CA ALA A 118 7.91 4.01 -5.37
C ALA A 118 8.43 5.16 -6.26
N ILE A 119 7.53 6.00 -6.78
CA ILE A 119 7.88 7.20 -7.54
C ILE A 119 8.72 8.16 -6.69
N ALA A 120 8.29 8.42 -5.44
CA ALA A 120 9.02 9.29 -4.51
C ALA A 120 10.44 8.78 -4.23
N VAL A 121 10.61 7.47 -4.05
CA VAL A 121 11.93 6.86 -3.84
C VAL A 121 12.78 6.93 -5.12
N THR A 122 12.21 6.53 -6.27
CA THR A 122 12.97 6.41 -7.52
C THR A 122 13.46 7.74 -8.07
N ARG A 123 12.78 8.87 -7.75
CA ARG A 123 13.26 10.21 -8.15
C ARG A 123 14.65 10.57 -7.59
N HIS A 124 15.10 9.93 -6.53
CA HIS A 124 16.45 10.08 -5.97
C HIS A 124 17.51 9.25 -6.71
N PHE A 125 17.08 8.46 -7.68
CA PHE A 125 17.94 7.68 -8.55
C PHE A 125 17.74 8.15 -9.99
N ASN A 126 18.74 8.03 -10.83
CA ASN A 126 18.67 8.48 -12.23
C ASN A 126 17.81 7.53 -13.09
N VAL A 127 16.55 7.36 -12.72
CA VAL A 127 15.57 6.60 -13.50
C VAL A 127 14.79 7.56 -14.37
N ASP A 128 14.77 7.34 -15.68
CA ASP A 128 13.97 8.14 -16.60
C ASP A 128 12.47 7.82 -16.47
N LYS A 129 11.63 8.77 -16.86
CA LYS A 129 10.17 8.66 -16.69
C LYS A 129 9.56 7.53 -17.50
N ASP A 130 10.04 7.29 -18.71
CA ASP A 130 9.48 6.25 -19.60
C ASP A 130 9.76 4.86 -19.02
N THR A 131 10.96 4.66 -18.51
CA THR A 131 11.33 3.43 -17.78
C THR A 131 10.46 3.25 -16.53
N LEU A 132 10.27 4.31 -15.73
CA LEU A 132 9.45 4.24 -14.52
C LEU A 132 7.99 3.92 -14.84
N GLU A 133 7.39 4.59 -15.82
CA GLU A 133 6.02 4.33 -16.28
C GLU A 133 5.85 2.88 -16.72
N LYS A 134 6.76 2.38 -17.55
CA LYS A 134 6.76 0.99 -18.00
C LYS A 134 6.87 0.00 -16.83
N MET A 135 7.79 0.25 -15.90
CA MET A 135 7.98 -0.63 -14.74
C MET A 135 6.74 -0.64 -13.82
N LEU A 136 6.11 0.50 -13.61
CA LEU A 136 4.87 0.60 -12.83
C LEU A 136 3.71 -0.16 -13.51
N TYR A 137 3.61 -0.08 -14.83
CA TYR A 137 2.61 -0.84 -15.59
C TYR A 137 2.83 -2.35 -15.56
N GLU A 138 4.09 -2.80 -15.55
CA GLU A 138 4.47 -4.21 -15.59
C GLU A 138 4.63 -4.84 -14.21
N VAL A 139 4.60 -4.03 -13.13
CA VAL A 139 4.83 -4.52 -11.77
C VAL A 139 3.87 -5.63 -11.38
N LYS A 140 4.42 -6.71 -10.85
CA LYS A 140 3.69 -7.84 -10.28
C LYS A 140 4.31 -8.22 -8.96
N VAL A 141 3.48 -8.43 -7.96
CA VAL A 141 3.93 -8.91 -6.65
C VAL A 141 3.31 -10.30 -6.42
N LYS A 142 4.14 -11.33 -6.42
CA LYS A 142 3.68 -12.72 -6.25
C LYS A 142 2.90 -12.86 -4.94
N GLY A 143 1.70 -13.41 -5.03
CA GLY A 143 0.80 -13.61 -3.89
C GLY A 143 0.19 -12.32 -3.32
N ARG A 144 0.31 -11.18 -4.00
CA ARG A 144 -0.32 -9.90 -3.63
C ARG A 144 -1.13 -9.39 -4.82
N ILE A 145 -2.44 -9.56 -4.78
CA ILE A 145 -3.33 -9.22 -5.90
C ILE A 145 -2.80 -9.78 -7.23
N GLU A 146 -2.24 -10.97 -7.17
CA GLU A 146 -1.67 -11.63 -8.33
C GLU A 146 -2.78 -12.11 -9.26
N ILE A 147 -2.89 -11.51 -10.45
CA ILE A 147 -3.83 -11.95 -11.47
C ILE A 147 -3.27 -13.20 -12.15
N VAL A 148 -4.03 -14.29 -12.11
CA VAL A 148 -3.68 -15.56 -12.77
C VAL A 148 -4.50 -15.69 -14.06
N PRO A 149 -3.87 -15.65 -15.22
CA PRO A 149 -4.56 -15.68 -16.50
C PRO A 149 -5.01 -17.11 -16.85
N VAL A 150 -6.20 -17.49 -16.41
CA VAL A 150 -6.79 -18.83 -16.62
C VAL A 150 -8.00 -18.82 -17.53
N SER A 151 -8.65 -17.66 -17.75
CA SER A 151 -9.89 -17.55 -18.50
C SER A 151 -10.16 -16.12 -18.95
N ASP A 152 -10.77 -15.98 -20.12
CA ASP A 152 -11.31 -14.70 -20.61
C ASP A 152 -12.71 -14.39 -20.07
N ARG A 153 -13.31 -15.29 -19.27
CA ARG A 153 -14.68 -15.17 -18.74
C ARG A 153 -14.73 -14.66 -17.32
N PHE A 154 -13.64 -14.77 -16.57
CA PHE A 154 -13.53 -14.31 -15.18
C PHE A 154 -12.08 -13.97 -14.85
N THR A 155 -11.89 -13.13 -13.84
CA THR A 155 -10.57 -12.82 -13.28
C THR A 155 -10.33 -13.72 -12.07
N LEU A 156 -9.24 -14.49 -12.08
CA LEU A 156 -8.73 -15.21 -10.92
C LEU A 156 -7.61 -14.39 -10.28
N MET A 157 -7.70 -14.22 -8.97
CA MET A 157 -6.75 -13.42 -8.20
C MET A 157 -6.27 -14.19 -6.97
N ILE A 158 -4.98 -14.06 -6.65
CA ILE A 158 -4.39 -14.59 -5.42
C ILE A 158 -3.90 -13.42 -4.58
N ASP A 159 -4.31 -13.40 -3.32
CA ASP A 159 -3.85 -12.40 -2.34
C ASP A 159 -3.40 -13.05 -1.04
N TYR A 160 -2.58 -12.33 -0.29
CA TYR A 160 -2.04 -12.76 0.99
C TYR A 160 -2.91 -12.35 2.19
N ALA A 161 -4.07 -11.75 1.97
CA ALA A 161 -4.98 -11.37 3.05
C ALA A 161 -5.22 -12.55 4.00
N HIS A 162 -4.79 -12.43 5.24
CA HIS A 162 -4.81 -13.53 6.22
C HIS A 162 -5.45 -13.13 7.56
N ASN A 163 -6.06 -11.95 7.62
CA ASN A 163 -6.87 -11.46 8.74
C ASN A 163 -8.12 -10.77 8.21
N ALA A 164 -9.08 -10.48 9.10
CA ALA A 164 -10.38 -9.91 8.73
C ALA A 164 -10.25 -8.54 8.08
N MET A 165 -9.37 -7.68 8.58
CA MET A 165 -9.18 -6.33 8.06
C MET A 165 -8.62 -6.34 6.63
N ALA A 166 -7.57 -7.13 6.38
CA ALA A 166 -7.00 -7.27 5.04
C ALA A 166 -7.99 -7.90 4.06
N LEU A 167 -8.75 -8.93 4.50
CA LEU A 167 -9.78 -9.56 3.67
C LEU A 167 -10.91 -8.58 3.34
N LYS A 168 -11.35 -7.80 4.32
CA LYS A 168 -12.35 -6.74 4.12
C LYS A 168 -11.87 -5.72 3.09
N SER A 169 -10.64 -5.21 3.28
CA SER A 169 -10.06 -4.20 2.40
C SER A 169 -9.99 -4.66 0.94
N ILE A 170 -9.55 -5.91 0.69
CA ILE A 170 -9.49 -6.42 -0.68
C ILE A 170 -10.88 -6.66 -1.28
N LEU A 171 -11.83 -7.19 -0.50
CA LEU A 171 -13.20 -7.43 -0.98
C LEU A 171 -13.91 -6.10 -1.29
N GLU A 172 -13.79 -5.08 -0.45
CA GLU A 172 -14.31 -3.75 -0.70
C GLU A 172 -13.69 -3.12 -1.94
N THR A 173 -12.37 -3.21 -2.08
CA THR A 173 -11.66 -2.77 -3.29
C THR A 173 -12.22 -3.45 -4.56
N LEU A 174 -12.45 -4.76 -4.53
CA LEU A 174 -12.96 -5.48 -5.69
C LEU A 174 -14.42 -5.13 -6.01
N LYS A 175 -15.23 -4.78 -5.01
CA LYS A 175 -16.61 -4.30 -5.21
C LYS A 175 -16.66 -2.96 -5.97
N GLU A 176 -15.65 -2.10 -5.84
CA GLU A 176 -15.57 -0.82 -6.58
C GLU A 176 -15.53 -1.03 -8.11
N TYR A 177 -15.11 -2.23 -8.56
CA TYR A 177 -15.09 -2.61 -9.97
C TYR A 177 -16.43 -3.18 -10.48
N ASN A 178 -17.48 -3.16 -9.66
CA ASN A 178 -18.84 -3.62 -9.99
C ASN A 178 -18.87 -5.03 -10.62
N PRO A 179 -18.27 -6.06 -10.01
CA PRO A 179 -18.30 -7.40 -10.56
C PRO A 179 -19.74 -7.98 -10.51
N ASN A 180 -20.18 -8.71 -11.55
CA ASN A 180 -21.46 -9.42 -11.53
C ASN A 180 -21.51 -10.46 -10.40
N ARG A 181 -20.38 -11.05 -10.06
CA ARG A 181 -20.22 -12.02 -8.97
C ARG A 181 -18.81 -11.97 -8.40
N LEU A 182 -18.71 -11.88 -7.09
CA LEU A 182 -17.44 -11.99 -6.35
C LEU A 182 -17.45 -13.30 -5.57
N VAL A 183 -16.45 -14.14 -5.79
CA VAL A 183 -16.26 -15.41 -5.09
C VAL A 183 -14.98 -15.33 -4.27
N CYS A 184 -15.09 -15.51 -2.96
CA CYS A 184 -13.97 -15.54 -2.03
C CYS A 184 -13.68 -16.96 -1.59
N LEU A 185 -12.46 -17.45 -1.84
CA LEU A 185 -11.95 -18.69 -1.30
C LEU A 185 -10.81 -18.36 -0.33
N PHE A 186 -10.95 -18.72 0.93
CA PHE A 186 -9.93 -18.49 1.94
C PHE A 186 -9.85 -19.65 2.94
N GLY A 187 -8.77 -19.69 3.69
CA GLY A 187 -8.57 -20.63 4.79
C GLY A 187 -7.85 -19.99 5.96
N CYS A 188 -8.00 -20.56 7.15
CA CYS A 188 -7.35 -20.08 8.36
C CYS A 188 -6.41 -21.15 8.91
N GLY A 189 -5.20 -20.74 9.31
CA GLY A 189 -4.20 -21.62 9.92
C GLY A 189 -4.69 -22.21 11.24
N GLY A 190 -4.39 -23.50 11.49
CA GLY A 190 -4.90 -24.26 12.65
C GLY A 190 -4.47 -23.71 14.00
N ASN A 191 -3.24 -23.21 14.12
CA ASN A 191 -2.63 -22.72 15.36
C ASN A 191 -2.74 -21.20 15.57
N ARG A 192 -3.75 -20.55 14.96
CA ARG A 192 -4.05 -19.12 15.13
C ARG A 192 -5.31 -18.93 15.96
N SER A 193 -5.57 -17.68 16.40
CA SER A 193 -6.76 -17.30 17.16
C SER A 193 -8.04 -17.84 16.51
N LYS A 194 -8.93 -18.44 17.31
CA LYS A 194 -10.23 -18.91 16.85
C LYS A 194 -11.11 -17.74 16.41
N GLU A 195 -11.02 -16.60 17.09
CA GLU A 195 -11.77 -15.38 16.79
C GLU A 195 -11.53 -14.91 15.35
N ARG A 196 -10.30 -14.93 14.89
CA ARG A 196 -9.94 -14.60 13.50
C ARG A 196 -10.76 -15.38 12.46
N ARG A 197 -11.10 -16.65 12.75
CA ARG A 197 -11.90 -17.48 11.82
C ARG A 197 -13.33 -16.97 11.69
N PHE A 198 -13.92 -16.57 12.81
CA PHE A 198 -15.28 -16.01 12.84
C PHE A 198 -15.29 -14.65 12.14
N GLU A 199 -14.36 -13.77 12.46
CA GLU A 199 -14.22 -12.46 11.85
C GLU A 199 -14.04 -12.53 10.33
N MET A 200 -13.15 -13.42 9.85
CA MET A 200 -12.94 -13.61 8.41
C MET A 200 -14.18 -14.20 7.73
N GLY A 201 -14.87 -15.13 8.39
CA GLY A 201 -16.15 -15.68 7.91
C GLY A 201 -17.23 -14.59 7.80
N GLU A 202 -17.35 -13.74 8.80
CA GLU A 202 -18.32 -12.62 8.80
C GLU A 202 -18.02 -11.63 7.65
N VAL A 203 -16.76 -11.25 7.48
CA VAL A 203 -16.35 -10.31 6.42
C VAL A 203 -16.59 -10.89 5.03
N SER A 204 -16.37 -12.19 4.82
CA SER A 204 -16.55 -12.82 3.51
C SER A 204 -18.01 -13.09 3.15
N GLY A 205 -18.93 -13.05 4.13
CA GLY A 205 -20.36 -13.25 3.92
C GLY A 205 -21.18 -11.98 3.68
N LYS A 206 -20.55 -10.83 3.80
CA LYS A 206 -21.12 -9.48 3.52
C LYS A 206 -20.79 -9.02 2.11
#